data_ea14113862402606fde21e37dd67b7cd
#
_entry.id   ea14113862402606fde21e37dd67b7cd
#
_cell.length_a   1.000
_cell.length_b   1.000
_cell.length_c   1.000
_cell.angle_alpha   90.00
_cell.angle_beta   90.00
_cell.angle_gamma   90.00
#
_symmetry.space_group_name_H-M   'P 1'
#
loop_
_entity.id
_entity.type
_entity.pdbx_description
1 polymer ?
#
loop_
_entity_poly.entity_id
_entity_poly.type
_entity_poly.pdbx_seq_one_letter_code
_entity_poly.pdbx_strand_id
1 'polypeptide(L)'
;MLSKTILALGASLVAFAAAAQQPIEMKLATATINDANHAWLNEYKTRIEQRTNGRIKAQVYPAGQLGDISRVVEGLQLGTIEFSNIPPAFLLGLNPAFQIAEAPGVFESPEHARKVFTDPAFREKFTRAAVDKGVLGASVWINGQTAYATHKPFRGIDDLKGQKIGVRASKVEADVVAALGATGVPITFTEVLPALQNKVIDGYRGSLPVMFGRQFQTVTKTATLLDDTIIPVMGWVSVAWLDKLPADLRQTVLDTAREMDDWGSANGARFEQRSVKLWTDAGGEVITLSKADRDEIVRRASAVSTQNLSNHQHPQTREMFGLMRALAAKHKG
;
A
#
# COMPACT_ATOMS: atom_id res chain seq x y z
N MET A 1 50.55 53.07 54.05
CA MET A 1 49.90 53.15 52.74
C MET A 1 49.63 51.74 52.28
N LEU A 2 48.38 51.24 52.39
CA LEU A 2 47.98 49.90 52.02
C LEU A 2 47.52 49.85 50.57
N SER A 3 48.17 49.07 49.75
CA SER A 3 47.77 48.78 48.39
C SER A 3 46.81 47.57 48.40
N LYS A 4 45.55 47.74 47.97
CA LYS A 4 44.56 46.66 47.80
C LYS A 4 44.65 46.09 46.39
N THR A 5 45.19 44.89 46.25
CA THR A 5 45.15 44.15 44.99
C THR A 5 43.82 43.42 44.88
N ILE A 6 42.95 43.80 43.95
CA ILE A 6 41.70 43.12 43.65
C ILE A 6 42.02 42.02 42.62
N LEU A 7 41.85 40.75 43.00
CA LEU A 7 41.91 39.62 42.09
C LEU A 7 40.54 39.45 41.46
N ALA A 8 40.45 39.75 40.17
CA ALA A 8 39.27 39.49 39.36
C ALA A 8 39.28 38.04 38.88
N LEU A 9 38.43 37.19 39.43
CA LEU A 9 38.21 35.82 38.98
C LEU A 9 37.28 35.85 37.76
N GLY A 10 37.83 35.73 36.58
CA GLY A 10 37.08 35.60 35.32
C GLY A 10 36.50 34.20 35.19
N ALA A 11 35.22 34.01 35.46
CA ALA A 11 34.48 32.80 35.17
C ALA A 11 34.22 32.72 33.66
N SER A 12 35.01 31.95 32.91
CA SER A 12 34.77 31.64 31.50
C SER A 12 33.62 30.65 31.43
N LEU A 13 32.40 31.11 31.12
CA LEU A 13 31.29 30.28 30.67
C LEU A 13 31.66 29.73 29.29
N VAL A 14 32.11 28.48 29.22
CA VAL A 14 32.18 27.74 27.96
C VAL A 14 30.77 27.34 27.61
N ALA A 15 30.08 28.15 26.80
CA ALA A 15 28.84 27.77 26.16
C ALA A 15 29.17 26.65 25.14
N PHE A 16 28.87 25.41 25.50
CA PHE A 16 28.77 24.32 24.54
C PHE A 16 27.60 24.68 23.61
N ALA A 17 27.89 25.34 22.50
CA ALA A 17 26.99 25.37 21.37
C ALA A 17 26.90 23.91 20.87
N ALA A 18 25.86 23.20 21.29
CA ALA A 18 25.49 21.95 20.64
C ALA A 18 25.34 22.28 19.17
N ALA A 19 26.28 21.89 18.35
CA ALA A 19 26.18 22.00 16.90
C ALA A 19 24.86 21.33 16.53
N ALA A 20 23.84 22.10 16.14
CA ALA A 20 22.56 21.54 15.72
C ALA A 20 22.85 20.65 14.50
N GLN A 21 22.84 19.36 14.74
CA GLN A 21 23.04 18.37 13.69
C GLN A 21 21.99 18.62 12.62
N GLN A 22 22.40 18.77 11.36
CA GLN A 22 21.45 19.01 10.27
C GLN A 22 20.41 17.89 10.26
N PRO A 23 19.12 18.20 10.08
CA PRO A 23 18.08 17.21 10.00
C PRO A 23 18.37 16.20 8.91
N ILE A 24 18.07 14.94 9.18
CA ILE A 24 18.15 13.84 8.20
C ILE A 24 16.92 13.94 7.31
N GLU A 25 17.13 14.12 6.01
CA GLU A 25 16.05 14.18 5.03
C GLU A 25 15.41 12.79 4.84
N MET A 26 14.07 12.76 4.70
CA MET A 26 13.29 11.56 4.46
C MET A 26 12.25 11.82 3.38
N LYS A 27 12.44 11.25 2.18
CA LYS A 27 11.47 11.32 1.09
C LYS A 27 10.43 10.22 1.25
N LEU A 28 9.16 10.60 1.24
CA LEU A 28 8.00 9.72 1.37
C LEU A 28 7.27 9.68 0.02
N ALA A 29 7.40 8.59 -0.74
CA ALA A 29 6.86 8.50 -2.09
C ALA A 29 5.51 7.76 -2.13
N THR A 30 4.61 8.20 -3.02
CA THR A 30 3.43 7.42 -3.43
C THR A 30 3.03 7.74 -4.88
N ALA A 31 2.55 6.71 -5.60
CA ALA A 31 2.04 6.88 -6.96
C ALA A 31 0.65 7.53 -7.00
N THR A 32 -0.01 7.70 -5.86
CA THR A 32 -1.38 8.18 -5.74
C THR A 32 -1.47 9.55 -5.07
N ILE A 33 -2.65 10.18 -5.13
CA ILE A 33 -2.90 11.50 -4.54
C ILE A 33 -4.37 11.57 -4.09
N ASN A 34 -4.65 12.34 -3.04
CA ASN A 34 -5.99 12.59 -2.50
C ASN A 34 -6.74 11.32 -2.07
N ASP A 35 -6.01 10.29 -1.70
CA ASP A 35 -6.49 9.00 -1.23
C ASP A 35 -5.89 8.63 0.14
N ALA A 36 -6.19 7.41 0.61
CA ALA A 36 -5.73 6.92 1.89
C ALA A 36 -4.19 6.77 1.97
N ASN A 37 -3.50 6.46 0.85
CA ASN A 37 -2.04 6.33 0.83
C ASN A 37 -1.37 7.69 1.06
N HIS A 38 -1.85 8.72 0.34
CA HIS A 38 -1.35 10.09 0.49
C HIS A 38 -1.63 10.64 1.91
N ALA A 39 -2.84 10.40 2.44
CA ALA A 39 -3.19 10.80 3.80
C ALA A 39 -2.31 10.09 4.85
N TRP A 40 -2.02 8.80 4.67
CA TRP A 40 -1.16 8.03 5.55
C TRP A 40 0.26 8.61 5.60
N LEU A 41 0.85 8.95 4.46
CA LEU A 41 2.19 9.54 4.41
C LEU A 41 2.26 10.93 5.06
N ASN A 42 1.21 11.74 4.92
CA ASN A 42 1.14 13.05 5.58
C ASN A 42 1.05 12.92 7.11
N GLU A 43 0.27 11.97 7.60
CA GLU A 43 0.18 11.67 9.04
C GLU A 43 1.50 11.10 9.56
N TYR A 44 2.12 10.16 8.81
CA TYR A 44 3.42 9.61 9.16
C TYR A 44 4.50 10.69 9.24
N LYS A 45 4.55 11.59 8.24
CA LYS A 45 5.42 12.78 8.26
C LYS A 45 5.26 13.56 9.56
N THR A 46 4.02 13.89 9.92
CA THR A 46 3.73 14.67 11.13
C THR A 46 4.24 13.95 12.37
N ARG A 47 3.96 12.66 12.52
CA ARG A 47 4.36 11.88 13.68
C ARG A 47 5.87 11.70 13.79
N ILE A 48 6.54 11.39 12.67
CA ILE A 48 7.99 11.14 12.70
C ILE A 48 8.78 12.43 13.01
N GLU A 49 8.37 13.57 12.45
CA GLU A 49 9.00 14.85 12.76
C GLU A 49 8.82 15.22 14.25
N GLN A 50 7.64 15.00 14.80
CA GLN A 50 7.36 15.24 16.23
C GLN A 50 8.17 14.31 17.14
N ARG A 51 8.14 12.99 16.88
CA ARG A 51 8.81 11.98 17.70
C ARG A 51 10.33 12.07 17.70
N THR A 52 10.88 12.59 16.59
CA THR A 52 12.32 12.80 16.47
C THR A 52 12.77 14.20 16.89
N ASN A 53 11.85 15.04 17.40
CA ASN A 53 12.12 16.45 17.71
C ASN A 53 12.78 17.17 16.52
N GLY A 54 12.32 16.87 15.30
CA GLY A 54 12.81 17.48 14.07
C GLY A 54 14.18 16.98 13.60
N ARG A 55 14.78 15.95 14.23
CA ARG A 55 16.03 15.32 13.74
C ARG A 55 15.83 14.60 12.40
N ILE A 56 14.60 14.14 12.10
CA ILE A 56 14.18 13.72 10.76
C ILE A 56 13.25 14.77 10.20
N LYS A 57 13.49 15.19 8.94
CA LYS A 57 12.63 16.05 8.14
C LYS A 57 12.07 15.25 6.97
N ALA A 58 10.77 15.03 7.00
CA ALA A 58 10.09 14.23 6.00
C ALA A 58 9.39 15.13 4.95
N GLN A 59 9.49 14.72 3.68
CA GLN A 59 8.78 15.38 2.58
C GLN A 59 7.99 14.35 1.78
N VAL A 60 6.68 14.61 1.59
CA VAL A 60 5.79 13.74 0.82
C VAL A 60 5.83 14.13 -0.66
N TYR A 61 5.98 13.11 -1.51
CA TYR A 61 6.00 13.22 -2.98
C TYR A 61 4.86 12.34 -3.56
N PRO A 62 3.65 12.92 -3.72
CA PRO A 62 2.51 12.20 -4.25
C PRO A 62 2.50 12.12 -5.77
N ALA A 63 1.50 11.41 -6.32
CA ALA A 63 1.19 11.34 -7.76
C ALA A 63 2.36 10.89 -8.65
N GLY A 64 3.31 10.12 -8.12
CA GLY A 64 4.45 9.62 -8.88
C GLY A 64 5.53 10.68 -9.17
N GLN A 65 5.63 11.75 -8.37
CA GLN A 65 6.64 12.81 -8.55
C GLN A 65 8.08 12.30 -8.53
N LEU A 66 8.36 11.18 -7.85
CA LEU A 66 9.67 10.53 -7.83
C LEU A 66 9.80 9.38 -8.84
N GLY A 67 8.88 9.29 -9.78
CA GLY A 67 8.79 8.24 -10.78
C GLY A 67 7.62 7.29 -10.56
N ASP A 68 7.50 6.29 -11.45
CA ASP A 68 6.55 5.21 -11.30
C ASP A 68 6.94 4.26 -10.14
N ILE A 69 6.08 3.28 -9.86
CA ILE A 69 6.31 2.36 -8.73
C ILE A 69 7.64 1.60 -8.89
N SER A 70 8.03 1.20 -10.10
CA SER A 70 9.28 0.48 -10.33
C SER A 70 10.49 1.33 -9.98
N ARG A 71 10.48 2.61 -10.36
CA ARG A 71 11.52 3.58 -9.99
C ARG A 71 11.56 3.84 -8.47
N VAL A 72 10.40 3.90 -7.84
CA VAL A 72 10.32 4.07 -6.38
C VAL A 72 10.90 2.85 -5.67
N VAL A 73 10.59 1.63 -6.13
CA VAL A 73 11.16 0.38 -5.57
C VAL A 73 12.68 0.35 -5.75
N GLU A 74 13.20 0.70 -6.93
CA GLU A 74 14.64 0.85 -7.16
C GLU A 74 15.27 1.89 -6.23
N GLY A 75 14.61 3.03 -6.05
CA GLY A 75 15.05 4.07 -5.11
C GLY A 75 15.11 3.61 -3.66
N LEU A 76 14.15 2.79 -3.21
CA LEU A 76 14.18 2.15 -1.88
C LEU A 76 15.38 1.21 -1.75
N GLN A 77 15.65 0.37 -2.75
CA GLN A 77 16.79 -0.55 -2.74
C GLN A 77 18.13 0.19 -2.66
N LEU A 78 18.26 1.31 -3.37
CA LEU A 78 19.47 2.12 -3.43
C LEU A 78 19.60 3.14 -2.27
N GLY A 79 18.52 3.38 -1.51
CA GLY A 79 18.50 4.39 -0.45
C GLY A 79 18.43 5.83 -0.95
N THR A 80 17.93 6.05 -2.16
CA THR A 80 17.66 7.39 -2.73
C THR A 80 16.23 7.85 -2.50
N ILE A 81 15.35 6.92 -2.14
CA ILE A 81 14.02 7.12 -1.58
C ILE A 81 13.98 6.36 -0.26
N GLU A 82 13.57 7.01 0.81
CA GLU A 82 13.71 6.47 2.15
C GLU A 82 12.47 5.65 2.54
N PHE A 83 11.27 6.07 2.09
CA PHE A 83 10.02 5.39 2.46
C PHE A 83 8.95 5.52 1.36
N SER A 84 8.10 4.50 1.23
CA SER A 84 6.96 4.54 0.31
C SER A 84 5.82 3.66 0.77
N ASN A 85 4.57 4.07 0.47
CA ASN A 85 3.39 3.22 0.60
C ASN A 85 3.05 2.57 -0.74
N ILE A 86 3.20 1.25 -0.83
CA ILE A 86 2.95 0.47 -2.04
C ILE A 86 2.28 -0.85 -1.66
N PRO A 87 1.22 -1.31 -2.37
CA PRO A 87 0.71 -2.66 -2.22
C PRO A 87 1.80 -3.71 -2.49
N PRO A 88 1.87 -4.80 -1.69
CA PRO A 88 2.92 -5.82 -1.82
C PRO A 88 3.06 -6.41 -3.23
N ALA A 89 1.95 -6.55 -3.94
CA ALA A 89 1.93 -7.10 -5.29
C ALA A 89 2.79 -6.34 -6.32
N PHE A 90 3.13 -5.09 -6.07
CA PHE A 90 4.06 -4.36 -6.93
C PHE A 90 5.54 -4.69 -6.66
N LEU A 91 5.83 -5.44 -5.60
CA LEU A 91 7.19 -5.86 -5.24
C LEU A 91 7.48 -7.32 -5.62
N LEU A 92 6.71 -7.91 -6.56
CA LEU A 92 6.88 -9.30 -7.03
C LEU A 92 8.28 -9.56 -7.60
N GLY A 93 8.90 -8.56 -8.21
CA GLY A 93 10.28 -8.64 -8.70
C GLY A 93 11.31 -8.84 -7.59
N LEU A 94 10.99 -8.42 -6.34
CA LEU A 94 11.84 -8.66 -5.19
C LEU A 94 11.55 -10.01 -4.53
N ASN A 95 10.27 -10.36 -4.38
CA ASN A 95 9.85 -11.65 -3.85
C ASN A 95 8.48 -12.07 -4.38
N PRO A 96 8.38 -13.20 -5.11
CA PRO A 96 7.11 -13.72 -5.64
C PRO A 96 6.06 -14.02 -4.56
N ALA A 97 6.44 -14.20 -3.29
CA ALA A 97 5.51 -14.46 -2.22
C ALA A 97 4.53 -13.29 -1.96
N PHE A 98 4.87 -12.07 -2.37
CA PHE A 98 3.98 -10.93 -2.18
C PHE A 98 2.64 -11.02 -2.94
N GLN A 99 2.55 -11.86 -3.97
CA GLN A 99 1.30 -12.07 -4.72
C GLN A 99 0.17 -12.70 -3.88
N ILE A 100 0.50 -13.38 -2.76
CA ILE A 100 -0.52 -13.96 -1.87
C ILE A 100 -1.47 -12.90 -1.29
N ALA A 101 -1.00 -11.67 -1.16
CA ALA A 101 -1.79 -10.55 -0.66
C ALA A 101 -3.01 -10.20 -1.55
N GLU A 102 -3.01 -10.67 -2.79
CA GLU A 102 -4.09 -10.45 -3.77
C GLU A 102 -5.01 -11.67 -3.94
N ALA A 103 -4.91 -12.68 -3.07
CA ALA A 103 -5.73 -13.88 -3.15
C ALA A 103 -7.20 -13.59 -2.79
N PRO A 104 -8.15 -13.74 -3.73
CA PRO A 104 -9.57 -13.52 -3.46
C PRO A 104 -10.14 -14.56 -2.49
N GLY A 105 -11.15 -14.14 -1.72
CA GLY A 105 -11.96 -15.05 -0.88
C GLY A 105 -11.21 -15.68 0.30
N VAL A 106 -10.00 -15.20 0.63
CA VAL A 106 -9.26 -15.66 1.82
C VAL A 106 -9.82 -15.03 3.09
N PHE A 107 -10.29 -13.80 2.98
CA PHE A 107 -10.76 -13.02 4.12
C PHE A 107 -12.26 -12.72 4.00
N GLU A 108 -12.96 -12.77 5.14
CA GLU A 108 -14.40 -12.51 5.22
C GLU A 108 -14.72 -11.01 5.30
N SER A 109 -13.74 -10.21 5.75
CA SER A 109 -13.89 -8.77 5.91
C SER A 109 -12.51 -8.07 5.96
N PRO A 110 -12.46 -6.74 5.79
CA PRO A 110 -11.24 -5.94 6.02
C PRO A 110 -10.65 -6.14 7.42
N GLU A 111 -11.50 -6.26 8.46
CA GLU A 111 -11.05 -6.48 9.83
C GLU A 111 -10.45 -7.89 10.01
N HIS A 112 -11.05 -8.91 9.39
CA HIS A 112 -10.48 -10.25 9.36
C HIS A 112 -9.09 -10.26 8.71
N ALA A 113 -8.93 -9.61 7.55
CA ALA A 113 -7.63 -9.46 6.89
C ALA A 113 -6.62 -8.74 7.79
N ARG A 114 -7.03 -7.63 8.44
CA ARG A 114 -6.18 -6.89 9.37
C ARG A 114 -5.61 -7.80 10.46
N LYS A 115 -6.47 -8.61 11.11
CA LYS A 115 -6.03 -9.56 12.15
C LYS A 115 -4.97 -10.55 11.63
N VAL A 116 -5.10 -11.03 10.40
CA VAL A 116 -4.14 -11.95 9.79
C VAL A 116 -2.83 -11.25 9.44
N PHE A 117 -2.89 -10.10 8.77
CA PHE A 117 -1.68 -9.36 8.36
C PHE A 117 -0.89 -8.81 9.56
N THR A 118 -1.55 -8.54 10.68
CA THR A 118 -0.89 -8.07 11.91
C THR A 118 -0.56 -9.19 12.88
N ASP A 119 -0.99 -10.45 12.64
CA ASP A 119 -0.58 -11.60 13.46
C ASP A 119 0.96 -11.72 13.45
N PRO A 120 1.62 -11.78 14.62
CA PRO A 120 3.08 -11.75 14.71
C PRO A 120 3.78 -12.79 13.85
N ALA A 121 3.22 -14.01 13.74
CA ALA A 121 3.82 -15.10 12.97
C ALA A 121 3.81 -14.83 11.45
N PHE A 122 2.75 -14.19 10.94
CA PHE A 122 2.66 -13.79 9.53
C PHE A 122 3.44 -12.51 9.28
N ARG A 123 3.22 -11.48 10.10
CA ARG A 123 3.84 -10.17 9.95
C ARG A 123 5.35 -10.26 9.85
N GLU A 124 6.00 -10.98 10.78
CA GLU A 124 7.47 -11.10 10.80
C GLU A 124 8.01 -11.65 9.48
N LYS A 125 7.42 -12.73 8.96
CA LYS A 125 7.82 -13.32 7.69
C LYS A 125 7.52 -12.41 6.50
N PHE A 126 6.32 -11.82 6.47
CA PHE A 126 5.85 -11.06 5.32
C PHE A 126 6.57 -9.72 5.16
N THR A 127 6.77 -8.99 6.27
CA THR A 127 7.45 -7.68 6.23
C THR A 127 8.93 -7.80 5.90
N ARG A 128 9.55 -8.93 6.22
CA ARG A 128 10.98 -9.17 5.99
C ARG A 128 11.29 -9.88 4.68
N ALA A 129 10.27 -10.23 3.90
CA ALA A 129 10.44 -11.07 2.71
C ALA A 129 11.30 -10.45 1.58
N ALA A 130 11.63 -9.16 1.66
CA ALA A 130 12.51 -8.46 0.71
C ALA A 130 13.70 -7.76 1.37
N VAL A 131 14.04 -8.09 2.61
CA VAL A 131 15.16 -7.45 3.35
C VAL A 131 16.49 -7.71 2.66
N ASP A 132 16.73 -8.92 2.16
CA ASP A 132 17.93 -9.28 1.37
C ASP A 132 18.01 -8.54 0.03
N LYS A 133 16.93 -7.92 -0.40
CA LYS A 133 16.83 -7.05 -1.58
C LYS A 133 16.86 -5.56 -1.23
N GLY A 134 17.17 -5.21 0.02
CA GLY A 134 17.33 -3.83 0.48
C GLY A 134 16.03 -3.12 0.87
N VAL A 135 14.91 -3.84 0.99
CA VAL A 135 13.60 -3.25 1.32
C VAL A 135 12.95 -3.98 2.49
N LEU A 136 12.56 -3.24 3.53
CA LEU A 136 11.90 -3.75 4.73
C LEU A 136 10.47 -3.20 4.83
N GLY A 137 9.49 -4.05 5.11
CA GLY A 137 8.14 -3.62 5.47
C GLY A 137 8.11 -3.07 6.90
N ALA A 138 7.73 -1.82 7.08
CA ALA A 138 7.62 -1.16 8.37
C ALA A 138 6.19 -1.14 8.92
N SER A 139 5.18 -1.09 8.03
CA SER A 139 3.76 -1.11 8.37
C SER A 139 2.98 -2.01 7.41
N VAL A 140 1.78 -2.46 7.84
CA VAL A 140 0.80 -3.13 6.98
C VAL A 140 -0.60 -2.73 7.43
N TRP A 141 -1.40 -2.23 6.49
CA TRP A 141 -2.75 -1.76 6.75
C TRP A 141 -3.67 -2.05 5.57
N ILE A 142 -4.98 -2.02 5.79
CA ILE A 142 -5.98 -2.34 4.77
C ILE A 142 -6.46 -1.05 4.11
N ASN A 143 -6.22 -0.93 2.81
CA ASN A 143 -6.63 0.24 2.02
C ASN A 143 -8.10 0.18 1.57
N GLY A 144 -8.68 -1.01 1.55
CA GLY A 144 -10.05 -1.27 1.12
C GLY A 144 -10.17 -2.57 0.36
N GLN A 145 -11.18 -2.62 -0.50
CA GLN A 145 -11.53 -3.78 -1.28
C GLN A 145 -11.50 -3.48 -2.78
N THR A 146 -11.57 -4.53 -3.60
CA THR A 146 -11.56 -4.36 -5.05
C THR A 146 -12.91 -3.90 -5.59
N ALA A 147 -12.82 -3.00 -6.56
CA ALA A 147 -13.93 -2.56 -7.41
C ALA A 147 -13.47 -2.58 -8.87
N TYR A 148 -14.43 -2.55 -9.79
CA TYR A 148 -14.18 -2.38 -11.22
C TYR A 148 -14.71 -1.03 -11.67
N ALA A 149 -13.87 -0.21 -12.29
CA ALA A 149 -14.30 0.97 -13.03
C ALA A 149 -14.34 0.60 -14.52
N THR A 150 -15.52 0.66 -15.16
CA THR A 150 -15.72 0.16 -16.53
C THR A 150 -16.47 1.16 -17.40
N HIS A 151 -16.24 1.11 -18.73
CA HIS A 151 -17.00 1.91 -19.69
C HIS A 151 -18.45 1.43 -19.81
N LYS A 152 -18.68 0.12 -19.75
CA LYS A 152 -20.01 -0.48 -19.74
C LYS A 152 -20.35 -0.92 -18.31
N PRO A 153 -21.59 -0.77 -17.87
CA PRO A 153 -22.01 -1.27 -16.56
C PRO A 153 -21.71 -2.76 -16.40
N PHE A 154 -21.13 -3.11 -15.25
CA PHE A 154 -20.93 -4.49 -14.85
C PHE A 154 -21.90 -4.82 -13.73
N ARG A 155 -23.00 -5.50 -14.04
CA ARG A 155 -24.10 -5.86 -13.13
C ARG A 155 -24.17 -7.35 -12.80
N GLY A 156 -23.46 -8.18 -13.55
CA GLY A 156 -23.35 -9.61 -13.37
C GLY A 156 -22.14 -10.17 -14.11
N ILE A 157 -21.76 -11.40 -13.81
CA ILE A 157 -20.52 -12.00 -14.31
C ILE A 157 -20.45 -12.03 -15.85
N ASP A 158 -21.59 -12.14 -16.51
CA ASP A 158 -21.68 -12.20 -17.97
C ASP A 158 -21.28 -10.88 -18.65
N ASP A 159 -21.41 -9.75 -17.95
CA ASP A 159 -21.02 -8.44 -18.45
C ASP A 159 -19.51 -8.28 -18.61
N LEU A 160 -18.73 -9.11 -17.94
CA LEU A 160 -17.26 -9.12 -18.08
C LEU A 160 -16.77 -9.90 -19.28
N LYS A 161 -17.59 -10.75 -19.90
CA LYS A 161 -17.17 -11.61 -21.01
C LYS A 161 -16.57 -10.80 -22.15
N GLY A 162 -15.35 -11.15 -22.56
CA GLY A 162 -14.63 -10.53 -23.65
C GLY A 162 -14.10 -9.12 -23.40
N GLN A 163 -14.31 -8.54 -22.20
CA GLN A 163 -13.73 -7.24 -21.85
C GLN A 163 -12.22 -7.37 -21.55
N LYS A 164 -11.49 -6.31 -21.84
CA LYS A 164 -10.08 -6.14 -21.46
C LYS A 164 -10.01 -5.32 -20.18
N ILE A 165 -9.65 -5.94 -19.07
CA ILE A 165 -9.58 -5.30 -17.76
C ILE A 165 -8.13 -5.07 -17.37
N GLY A 166 -7.74 -3.82 -17.22
CA GLY A 166 -6.46 -3.46 -16.65
C GLY A 166 -6.34 -3.99 -15.22
N VAL A 167 -5.22 -4.63 -14.90
CA VAL A 167 -4.92 -5.18 -13.58
C VAL A 167 -3.53 -4.74 -13.13
N ARG A 168 -3.29 -4.77 -11.82
CA ARG A 168 -1.94 -4.60 -11.27
C ARG A 168 -1.02 -5.68 -11.86
N ALA A 169 0.27 -5.46 -11.85
CA ALA A 169 1.28 -6.32 -12.49
C ALA A 169 1.43 -7.70 -11.79
N SER A 170 0.31 -8.39 -11.54
CA SER A 170 0.23 -9.67 -10.85
C SER A 170 -0.46 -10.71 -11.73
N LYS A 171 0.20 -11.87 -11.87
CA LYS A 171 -0.41 -13.00 -12.55
C LYS A 171 -1.69 -13.48 -11.86
N VAL A 172 -1.75 -13.41 -10.53
CA VAL A 172 -2.94 -13.77 -9.75
C VAL A 172 -4.14 -12.92 -10.18
N GLU A 173 -3.97 -11.61 -10.33
CA GLU A 173 -5.04 -10.72 -10.78
C GLU A 173 -5.48 -11.01 -12.22
N ALA A 174 -4.52 -11.25 -13.11
CA ALA A 174 -4.84 -11.60 -14.50
C ALA A 174 -5.61 -12.92 -14.59
N ASP A 175 -5.20 -13.94 -13.82
CA ASP A 175 -5.88 -15.25 -13.78
C ASP A 175 -7.28 -15.14 -13.16
N VAL A 176 -7.46 -14.29 -12.14
CA VAL A 176 -8.78 -14.00 -11.55
C VAL A 176 -9.72 -13.41 -12.59
N VAL A 177 -9.27 -12.38 -13.31
CA VAL A 177 -10.07 -11.74 -14.37
C VAL A 177 -10.39 -12.73 -15.49
N ALA A 178 -9.44 -13.60 -15.87
CA ALA A 178 -9.66 -14.65 -16.85
C ALA A 178 -10.69 -15.69 -16.41
N ALA A 179 -10.71 -16.06 -15.12
CA ALA A 179 -11.70 -16.98 -14.55
C ALA A 179 -13.14 -16.40 -14.57
N LEU A 180 -13.25 -15.07 -14.71
CA LEU A 180 -14.53 -14.36 -14.84
C LEU A 180 -14.93 -14.14 -16.33
N GLY A 181 -14.15 -14.64 -17.29
CA GLY A 181 -14.43 -14.55 -18.72
C GLY A 181 -13.93 -13.28 -19.42
N ALA A 182 -13.14 -12.46 -18.73
CA ALA A 182 -12.48 -11.28 -19.31
C ALA A 182 -10.99 -11.53 -19.57
N THR A 183 -10.30 -10.58 -20.17
CA THR A 183 -8.85 -10.60 -20.35
C THR A 183 -8.21 -9.63 -19.37
N GLY A 184 -7.40 -10.16 -18.43
CA GLY A 184 -6.58 -9.32 -17.54
C GLY A 184 -5.38 -8.76 -18.29
N VAL A 185 -5.24 -7.44 -18.32
CA VAL A 185 -4.14 -6.73 -18.98
C VAL A 185 -3.25 -6.09 -17.91
N PRO A 186 -2.08 -6.67 -17.59
CA PRO A 186 -1.13 -6.04 -16.69
C PRO A 186 -0.71 -4.67 -17.23
N ILE A 187 -0.88 -3.63 -16.42
CA ILE A 187 -0.59 -2.25 -16.83
C ILE A 187 0.01 -1.45 -15.68
N THR A 188 0.95 -0.58 -15.99
CA THR A 188 1.52 0.34 -15.00
C THR A 188 0.48 1.40 -14.59
N PHE A 189 0.48 1.76 -13.33
CA PHE A 189 -0.60 2.60 -12.77
C PHE A 189 -0.72 3.97 -13.44
N THR A 190 0.39 4.54 -13.89
CA THR A 190 0.43 5.83 -14.62
C THR A 190 -0.18 5.75 -16.02
N GLU A 191 -0.21 4.56 -16.62
CA GLU A 191 -0.76 4.34 -17.97
C GLU A 191 -2.26 4.00 -17.98
N VAL A 192 -2.86 3.71 -16.82
CA VAL A 192 -4.27 3.26 -16.75
C VAL A 192 -5.22 4.30 -17.31
N LEU A 193 -5.14 5.56 -16.86
CA LEU A 193 -6.05 6.60 -17.31
C LEU A 193 -5.95 6.85 -18.83
N PRO A 194 -4.75 7.02 -19.43
CA PRO A 194 -4.59 7.07 -20.87
C PRO A 194 -5.15 5.84 -21.60
N ALA A 195 -4.93 4.63 -21.07
CA ALA A 195 -5.44 3.40 -21.67
C ALA A 195 -6.96 3.31 -21.66
N LEU A 196 -7.61 3.77 -20.59
CA LEU A 196 -9.07 3.92 -20.51
C LEU A 196 -9.57 4.98 -21.52
N GLN A 197 -8.94 6.17 -21.59
CA GLN A 197 -9.30 7.24 -22.51
C GLN A 197 -9.26 6.79 -23.98
N ASN A 198 -8.21 6.04 -24.33
CA ASN A 198 -8.00 5.53 -25.69
C ASN A 198 -8.69 4.18 -25.94
N LYS A 199 -9.47 3.65 -24.98
CA LYS A 199 -10.18 2.35 -25.06
C LYS A 199 -9.26 1.16 -25.39
N VAL A 200 -8.00 1.23 -24.95
CA VAL A 200 -7.05 0.11 -25.01
C VAL A 200 -7.49 -0.98 -24.01
N ILE A 201 -8.05 -0.55 -22.88
CA ILE A 201 -8.75 -1.38 -21.90
C ILE A 201 -10.19 -0.89 -21.74
N ASP A 202 -11.10 -1.82 -21.43
CA ASP A 202 -12.53 -1.55 -21.24
C ASP A 202 -12.85 -1.15 -19.79
N GLY A 203 -11.95 -1.46 -18.87
CA GLY A 203 -12.07 -1.15 -17.46
C GLY A 203 -10.79 -1.40 -16.69
N TYR A 204 -10.82 -1.10 -15.42
CA TYR A 204 -9.70 -1.34 -14.48
C TYR A 204 -10.21 -1.94 -13.17
N ARG A 205 -9.46 -2.91 -12.63
CA ARG A 205 -9.70 -3.54 -11.33
C ARG A 205 -8.75 -2.97 -10.27
N GLY A 206 -9.30 -2.37 -9.22
CA GLY A 206 -8.50 -1.77 -8.16
C GLY A 206 -9.34 -1.22 -7.02
N SER A 207 -8.75 -0.36 -6.20
CA SER A 207 -9.43 0.31 -5.09
C SER A 207 -10.20 1.54 -5.58
N LEU A 208 -11.47 1.67 -5.20
CA LEU A 208 -12.32 2.81 -5.62
C LEU A 208 -11.75 4.18 -5.21
N PRO A 209 -11.23 4.39 -3.98
CA PRO A 209 -10.58 5.65 -3.61
C PRO A 209 -9.41 6.03 -4.52
N VAL A 210 -8.59 5.06 -4.88
CA VAL A 210 -7.44 5.26 -5.77
C VAL A 210 -7.91 5.64 -7.17
N MET A 211 -8.90 4.94 -7.71
CA MET A 211 -9.47 5.22 -9.03
C MET A 211 -10.10 6.62 -9.07
N PHE A 212 -10.83 7.01 -8.03
CA PHE A 212 -11.40 8.35 -7.92
C PHE A 212 -10.31 9.43 -7.83
N GLY A 213 -9.32 9.26 -6.96
CA GLY A 213 -8.19 10.19 -6.81
C GLY A 213 -7.40 10.39 -8.11
N ARG A 214 -7.37 9.38 -8.99
CA ARG A 214 -6.77 9.40 -10.32
C ARG A 214 -7.74 9.81 -11.43
N GLN A 215 -8.94 10.27 -11.08
CA GLN A 215 -9.94 10.83 -12.00
C GLN A 215 -10.52 9.82 -13.03
N PHE A 216 -10.57 8.52 -12.71
CA PHE A 216 -11.12 7.51 -13.62
C PHE A 216 -12.60 7.76 -13.91
N GLN A 217 -13.36 8.35 -12.97
CA GLN A 217 -14.77 8.75 -13.15
C GLN A 217 -14.99 9.76 -14.30
N THR A 218 -13.93 10.42 -14.77
CA THR A 218 -14.04 11.32 -15.94
C THR A 218 -14.21 10.54 -17.24
N VAL A 219 -13.74 9.29 -17.26
CA VAL A 219 -13.69 8.42 -18.44
C VAL A 219 -14.66 7.25 -18.30
N THR A 220 -14.61 6.53 -17.16
CA THR A 220 -15.54 5.44 -16.84
C THR A 220 -16.67 5.96 -15.95
N LYS A 221 -17.92 5.72 -16.36
CA LYS A 221 -19.08 6.23 -15.60
C LYS A 221 -19.59 5.26 -14.54
N THR A 222 -19.19 4.01 -14.61
CA THR A 222 -19.65 2.97 -13.67
C THR A 222 -18.51 2.43 -12.84
N ALA A 223 -18.77 2.22 -11.54
CA ALA A 223 -17.92 1.50 -10.63
C ALA A 223 -18.72 0.37 -9.97
N THR A 224 -18.27 -0.87 -10.11
CA THR A 224 -18.92 -2.03 -9.50
C THR A 224 -18.11 -2.51 -8.33
N LEU A 225 -18.73 -2.59 -7.15
CA LEU A 225 -18.13 -3.09 -5.92
C LEU A 225 -18.24 -4.62 -5.91
N LEU A 226 -17.10 -5.30 -5.85
CA LEU A 226 -17.05 -6.76 -5.79
C LEU A 226 -16.81 -7.29 -4.40
N ASP A 227 -15.94 -6.63 -3.65
CA ASP A 227 -15.51 -7.05 -2.33
C ASP A 227 -14.91 -8.48 -2.32
N ASP A 228 -14.35 -8.91 -3.46
CA ASP A 228 -13.78 -10.24 -3.63
C ASP A 228 -12.35 -10.36 -3.10
N THR A 229 -11.62 -9.26 -3.07
CA THR A 229 -10.21 -9.20 -2.64
C THR A 229 -9.97 -7.98 -1.77
N ILE A 230 -9.36 -8.22 -0.62
CA ILE A 230 -8.87 -7.17 0.26
C ILE A 230 -7.54 -6.64 -0.30
N ILE A 231 -7.33 -5.33 -0.25
CA ILE A 231 -6.12 -4.67 -0.73
C ILE A 231 -5.29 -4.18 0.45
N PRO A 232 -4.28 -4.94 0.90
CA PRO A 232 -3.32 -4.43 1.87
C PRO A 232 -2.36 -3.47 1.20
N VAL A 233 -1.91 -2.48 1.97
CA VAL A 233 -0.79 -1.60 1.62
C VAL A 233 0.27 -1.74 2.69
N MET A 234 1.52 -1.68 2.28
CA MET A 234 2.65 -1.68 3.20
C MET A 234 3.44 -0.38 3.08
N GLY A 235 3.88 0.11 4.23
CA GLY A 235 4.93 1.09 4.30
C GLY A 235 6.28 0.38 4.16
N TRP A 236 6.99 0.69 3.10
CA TRP A 236 8.30 0.13 2.79
C TRP A 236 9.39 1.12 3.09
N VAL A 237 10.42 0.70 3.82
CA VAL A 237 11.58 1.51 4.17
C VAL A 237 12.84 0.96 3.52
N SER A 238 13.72 1.84 3.05
CA SER A 238 15.03 1.49 2.54
C SER A 238 15.92 0.96 3.67
N VAL A 239 16.45 -0.26 3.52
CA VAL A 239 17.43 -0.83 4.45
C VAL A 239 18.74 -0.03 4.42
N ALA A 240 19.19 0.35 3.22
CA ALA A 240 20.43 1.10 3.03
C ALA A 240 20.40 2.49 3.71
N TRP A 241 19.23 3.14 3.79
CA TRP A 241 19.06 4.38 4.53
C TRP A 241 18.89 4.12 6.03
N LEU A 242 18.05 3.14 6.39
CA LEU A 242 17.73 2.80 7.78
C LEU A 242 19.00 2.43 8.57
N ASP A 243 19.95 1.72 7.94
CA ASP A 243 21.21 1.30 8.56
C ASP A 243 22.18 2.46 8.85
N LYS A 244 22.01 3.59 8.16
CA LYS A 244 22.81 4.81 8.42
C LYS A 244 22.27 5.61 9.61
N LEU A 245 21.04 5.33 10.06
CA LEU A 245 20.45 6.06 11.19
C LEU A 245 21.06 5.65 12.52
N PRO A 246 21.19 6.59 13.48
CA PRO A 246 21.37 6.26 14.88
C PRO A 246 20.28 5.26 15.36
N ALA A 247 20.64 4.38 16.28
CA ALA A 247 19.78 3.28 16.71
C ALA A 247 18.40 3.75 17.23
N ASP A 248 18.38 4.87 17.96
CA ASP A 248 17.14 5.48 18.47
C ASP A 248 16.23 6.00 17.34
N LEU A 249 16.78 6.65 16.31
CA LEU A 249 16.02 7.11 15.15
C LEU A 249 15.52 5.94 14.31
N ARG A 250 16.36 4.91 14.12
CA ARG A 250 15.97 3.68 13.41
C ARG A 250 14.75 3.05 14.06
N GLN A 251 14.78 2.88 15.38
CA GLN A 251 13.67 2.32 16.13
C GLN A 251 12.43 3.21 16.04
N THR A 252 12.59 4.53 16.19
CA THR A 252 11.47 5.49 16.09
C THR A 252 10.79 5.45 14.72
N VAL A 253 11.55 5.31 13.63
CA VAL A 253 11.02 5.17 12.26
C VAL A 253 10.12 3.94 12.16
N LEU A 254 10.60 2.80 12.62
CA LEU A 254 9.88 1.53 12.54
C LEU A 254 8.64 1.49 13.45
N ASP A 255 8.79 1.95 14.70
CA ASP A 255 7.68 1.95 15.66
C ASP A 255 6.58 2.92 15.23
N THR A 256 6.95 4.12 14.74
CA THR A 256 5.97 5.09 14.26
C THR A 256 5.16 4.51 13.09
N ALA A 257 5.81 3.84 12.15
CA ALA A 257 5.12 3.21 11.02
C ALA A 257 4.20 2.08 11.48
N ARG A 258 4.66 1.22 12.37
CA ARG A 258 3.90 0.09 12.91
C ARG A 258 2.66 0.52 13.68
N GLU A 259 2.77 1.53 14.53
CA GLU A 259 1.65 2.04 15.32
C GLU A 259 0.56 2.70 14.46
N MET A 260 0.85 2.98 13.19
CA MET A 260 -0.13 3.51 12.25
C MET A 260 -0.93 2.45 11.49
N ASP A 261 -0.73 1.15 11.73
CA ASP A 261 -1.47 0.09 11.03
C ASP A 261 -2.99 0.20 11.23
N ASP A 262 -3.44 0.40 12.48
CA ASP A 262 -4.86 0.55 12.80
C ASP A 262 -5.41 1.88 12.27
N TRP A 263 -4.67 2.96 12.42
CA TRP A 263 -5.04 4.26 11.86
C TRP A 263 -5.17 4.19 10.33
N GLY A 264 -4.22 3.53 9.67
CA GLY A 264 -4.21 3.31 8.23
C GLY A 264 -5.46 2.57 7.76
N SER A 265 -5.79 1.45 8.41
CA SER A 265 -6.96 0.64 8.09
C SER A 265 -8.27 1.39 8.32
N ALA A 266 -8.42 2.10 9.43
CA ALA A 266 -9.58 2.94 9.69
C ALA A 266 -9.70 4.09 8.68
N ASN A 267 -8.58 4.67 8.26
CA ASN A 267 -8.54 5.71 7.25
C ASN A 267 -8.90 5.16 5.87
N GLY A 268 -8.41 3.97 5.49
CA GLY A 268 -8.78 3.25 4.28
C GLY A 268 -10.29 3.08 4.16
N ALA A 269 -10.93 2.55 5.21
CA ALA A 269 -12.38 2.37 5.25
C ALA A 269 -13.16 3.70 5.07
N ARG A 270 -12.68 4.80 5.70
CA ARG A 270 -13.29 6.13 5.51
C ARG A 270 -13.18 6.62 4.07
N PHE A 271 -12.02 6.44 3.45
CA PHE A 271 -11.84 6.82 2.04
C PHE A 271 -12.69 5.97 1.10
N GLU A 272 -12.84 4.68 1.38
CA GLU A 272 -13.70 3.79 0.60
C GLU A 272 -15.16 4.26 0.61
N GLN A 273 -15.73 4.49 1.80
CA GLN A 273 -17.09 5.01 1.98
C GLN A 273 -17.27 6.38 1.29
N ARG A 274 -16.32 7.28 1.49
CA ARG A 274 -16.35 8.61 0.86
C ARG A 274 -16.31 8.54 -0.66
N SER A 275 -15.55 7.60 -1.22
CA SER A 275 -15.36 7.48 -2.67
C SER A 275 -16.62 7.02 -3.39
N VAL A 276 -17.47 6.22 -2.75
CA VAL A 276 -18.80 5.88 -3.27
C VAL A 276 -19.62 7.14 -3.49
N LYS A 277 -19.70 8.00 -2.47
CA LYS A 277 -20.42 9.27 -2.59
C LYS A 277 -19.81 10.19 -3.65
N LEU A 278 -18.49 10.35 -3.65
CA LEU A 278 -17.80 11.23 -4.60
C LEU A 278 -17.96 10.77 -6.04
N TRP A 279 -17.98 9.45 -6.29
CA TRP A 279 -18.21 8.90 -7.61
C TRP A 279 -19.61 9.23 -8.12
N THR A 280 -20.61 9.10 -7.24
CA THR A 280 -22.00 9.44 -7.55
C THR A 280 -22.18 10.95 -7.74
N ASP A 281 -21.61 11.77 -6.88
CA ASP A 281 -21.65 13.24 -6.99
C ASP A 281 -21.01 13.73 -8.31
N ALA A 282 -20.04 13.00 -8.84
CA ALA A 282 -19.43 13.27 -10.14
C ALA A 282 -20.26 12.78 -11.35
N GLY A 283 -21.51 12.34 -11.12
CA GLY A 283 -22.44 11.87 -12.15
C GLY A 283 -22.16 10.43 -12.62
N GLY A 284 -21.39 9.66 -11.84
CA GLY A 284 -21.18 8.25 -12.09
C GLY A 284 -22.19 7.37 -11.35
N GLU A 285 -22.23 6.10 -11.70
CA GLU A 285 -23.05 5.08 -11.03
C GLU A 285 -22.14 4.14 -10.23
N VAL A 286 -22.52 3.87 -8.98
CA VAL A 286 -21.88 2.82 -8.16
C VAL A 286 -22.84 1.64 -8.08
N ILE A 287 -22.38 0.48 -8.56
CA ILE A 287 -23.16 -0.75 -8.68
C ILE A 287 -22.72 -1.71 -7.56
N THR A 288 -23.70 -2.22 -6.81
CA THR A 288 -23.50 -3.34 -5.88
C THR A 288 -24.11 -4.58 -6.51
N LEU A 289 -23.33 -5.65 -6.62
CA LEU A 289 -23.80 -6.91 -7.18
C LEU A 289 -24.78 -7.61 -6.25
N SER A 290 -25.65 -8.45 -6.83
CA SER A 290 -26.43 -9.39 -6.03
C SER A 290 -25.53 -10.31 -5.21
N LYS A 291 -26.04 -10.83 -4.08
CA LYS A 291 -25.27 -11.79 -3.28
C LYS A 291 -24.89 -13.03 -4.10
N ALA A 292 -25.79 -13.50 -4.97
CA ALA A 292 -25.54 -14.66 -5.80
C ALA A 292 -24.41 -14.45 -6.81
N ASP A 293 -24.40 -13.31 -7.50
CA ASP A 293 -23.32 -12.97 -8.45
C ASP A 293 -21.99 -12.80 -7.74
N ARG A 294 -21.98 -12.12 -6.60
CA ARG A 294 -20.76 -11.94 -5.80
C ARG A 294 -20.22 -13.27 -5.29
N ASP A 295 -21.06 -14.13 -4.74
CA ASP A 295 -20.64 -15.44 -4.24
C ASP A 295 -20.06 -16.31 -5.36
N GLU A 296 -20.63 -16.26 -6.57
CA GLU A 296 -20.12 -16.97 -7.74
C GLU A 296 -18.79 -16.39 -8.24
N ILE A 297 -18.64 -15.08 -8.25
CA ILE A 297 -17.37 -14.40 -8.58
C ILE A 297 -16.28 -14.82 -7.59
N VAL A 298 -16.55 -14.69 -6.29
CA VAL A 298 -15.60 -15.08 -5.23
C VAL A 298 -15.23 -16.55 -5.36
N ARG A 299 -16.21 -17.43 -5.62
CA ARG A 299 -15.99 -18.88 -5.80
C ARG A 299 -15.03 -19.16 -6.97
N ARG A 300 -15.26 -18.55 -8.15
CA ARG A 300 -14.38 -18.76 -9.31
C ARG A 300 -12.98 -18.17 -9.08
N ALA A 301 -12.92 -16.93 -8.61
CA ALA A 301 -11.67 -16.22 -8.35
C ALA A 301 -10.81 -16.93 -7.30
N SER A 302 -11.42 -17.37 -6.17
CA SER A 302 -10.71 -18.06 -5.10
C SER A 302 -10.22 -19.45 -5.51
N ALA A 303 -10.98 -20.18 -6.33
CA ALA A 303 -10.58 -21.50 -6.80
C ALA A 303 -9.28 -21.42 -7.62
N VAL A 304 -9.21 -20.51 -8.60
CA VAL A 304 -8.03 -20.31 -9.45
C VAL A 304 -6.83 -19.81 -8.65
N SER A 305 -7.03 -18.79 -7.82
CA SER A 305 -5.93 -18.23 -7.02
C SER A 305 -5.40 -19.25 -6.00
N THR A 306 -6.28 -20.01 -5.34
CA THR A 306 -5.87 -21.06 -4.40
C THR A 306 -5.07 -22.14 -5.10
N GLN A 307 -5.51 -22.61 -6.27
CA GLN A 307 -4.77 -23.60 -7.06
C GLN A 307 -3.38 -23.09 -7.44
N ASN A 308 -3.29 -21.87 -7.98
CA ASN A 308 -2.04 -21.28 -8.43
C ASN A 308 -1.06 -21.02 -7.29
N LEU A 309 -1.53 -20.49 -6.16
CA LEU A 309 -0.69 -20.15 -5.01
C LEU A 309 -0.25 -21.38 -4.22
N SER A 310 -1.14 -22.39 -4.05
CA SER A 310 -0.79 -23.64 -3.36
C SER A 310 0.21 -24.50 -4.14
N ASN A 311 0.22 -24.38 -5.47
CA ASN A 311 1.12 -25.12 -6.35
C ASN A 311 2.24 -24.24 -6.96
N HIS A 312 2.43 -23.03 -6.41
CA HIS A 312 3.40 -22.09 -6.96
C HIS A 312 4.82 -22.68 -6.91
N GLN A 313 5.62 -22.48 -7.98
CA GLN A 313 6.98 -23.03 -8.05
C GLN A 313 7.92 -22.50 -6.94
N HIS A 314 7.72 -21.26 -6.48
CA HIS A 314 8.51 -20.66 -5.42
C HIS A 314 8.08 -21.19 -4.04
N PRO A 315 8.98 -21.87 -3.27
CA PRO A 315 8.61 -22.51 -2.01
C PRO A 315 8.04 -21.54 -0.96
N GLN A 316 8.63 -20.36 -0.83
CA GLN A 316 8.19 -19.36 0.15
C GLN A 316 6.77 -18.85 -0.15
N THR A 317 6.37 -18.76 -1.43
CA THR A 317 4.99 -18.41 -1.80
C THR A 317 4.00 -19.44 -1.25
N ARG A 318 4.29 -20.75 -1.42
CA ARG A 318 3.44 -21.83 -0.89
C ARG A 318 3.36 -21.81 0.63
N GLU A 319 4.52 -21.67 1.28
CA GLU A 319 4.62 -21.63 2.76
C GLU A 319 3.81 -20.46 3.34
N MET A 320 4.04 -19.26 2.81
CA MET A 320 3.37 -18.05 3.31
C MET A 320 1.88 -18.05 2.99
N PHE A 321 1.47 -18.59 1.84
CA PHE A 321 0.05 -18.76 1.50
C PHE A 321 -0.62 -19.76 2.44
N GLY A 322 0.03 -20.89 2.74
CA GLY A 322 -0.43 -21.86 3.72
C GLY A 322 -0.62 -21.26 5.12
N LEU A 323 0.38 -20.48 5.57
CA LEU A 323 0.32 -19.75 6.85
C LEU A 323 -0.83 -18.74 6.87
N MET A 324 -0.96 -17.93 5.82
CA MET A 324 -2.04 -16.94 5.68
C MET A 324 -3.41 -17.59 5.80
N ARG A 325 -3.64 -18.72 5.10
CA ARG A 325 -4.91 -19.47 5.18
C ARG A 325 -5.17 -20.08 6.55
N ALA A 326 -4.14 -20.62 7.18
CA ALA A 326 -4.25 -21.17 8.54
C ALA A 326 -4.64 -20.10 9.55
N LEU A 327 -4.01 -18.93 9.47
CA LEU A 327 -4.33 -17.79 10.32
C LEU A 327 -5.71 -17.20 9.99
N ALA A 328 -6.10 -17.16 8.72
CA ALA A 328 -7.46 -16.78 8.35
C ALA A 328 -8.49 -17.73 8.97
N ALA A 329 -8.24 -19.03 8.96
CA ALA A 329 -9.12 -19.98 9.65
C ALA A 329 -9.16 -19.79 11.17
N LYS A 330 -8.02 -19.46 11.79
CA LYS A 330 -7.88 -19.19 13.24
C LYS A 330 -8.62 -17.92 13.69
N HIS A 331 -8.58 -16.86 12.86
CA HIS A 331 -9.15 -15.55 13.18
C HIS A 331 -10.60 -15.36 12.68
N LYS A 332 -11.24 -16.43 12.18
CA LYS A 332 -12.68 -16.45 11.87
C LYS A 332 -13.52 -16.20 13.14
N GLY A 333 -14.46 -15.28 13.05
CA GLY A 333 -15.38 -14.96 14.14
C GLY A 333 -15.51 -13.48 14.43
#